data_3b8745fe9d3cf45c04aaec027bbfee82
#
_entry.id   3b8745fe9d3cf45c04aaec027bbfee82
#
_cell.length_a   1.000
_cell.length_b   1.000
_cell.length_c   1.000
_cell.angle_alpha   90.00
_cell.angle_beta   90.00
_cell.angle_gamma   90.00
#
_symmetry.space_group_name_H-M   'P 1'
#
loop_
_entity.id
_entity.type
_entity.pdbx_description
1 polymer ?
#
loop_
_entity_poly.entity_id
_entity_poly.type
_entity_poly.pdbx_seq_one_letter_code
_entity_poly.pdbx_strand_id
1 'polypeptide(L)'
;MKLNLILYPVIAMVVLTFFVTVHLYFVQKRAIKKWDVKYGFFKTYEGNSPDYLQAARDHYKNIFQLPILFYVWTIFVFIMGKVDTLDLTLAWLFVGSRYVHSGIRIIDHTKLLYRSSVFILGWFILLLAWGKLLFHHIIS
;
A
#
# COMPACT_ATOMS: atom_id res chain seq x y z
N MET A 1 -24.45 9.77 7.84
CA MET A 1 -23.67 9.12 8.91
C MET A 1 -22.67 8.08 8.39
N LYS A 2 -23.02 7.26 7.39
CA LYS A 2 -22.06 6.28 6.78
C LYS A 2 -20.94 6.95 5.97
N LEU A 3 -21.14 8.14 5.43
CA LEU A 3 -20.19 8.85 4.58
C LEU A 3 -18.82 9.05 5.27
N ASN A 4 -18.83 9.45 6.54
CA ASN A 4 -17.60 9.68 7.29
C ASN A 4 -16.86 8.37 7.64
N LEU A 5 -17.54 7.22 7.61
CA LEU A 5 -16.92 5.94 7.94
C LEU A 5 -15.87 5.51 6.89
N ILE A 6 -15.98 5.98 5.65
CA ILE A 6 -15.00 5.69 4.59
C ILE A 6 -13.63 6.33 4.87
N LEU A 7 -13.58 7.34 5.73
CA LEU A 7 -12.32 8.00 6.12
C LEU A 7 -11.44 7.11 7.02
N TYR A 8 -12.02 6.20 7.80
CA TYR A 8 -11.23 5.35 8.69
C TYR A 8 -10.28 4.40 7.94
N PRO A 9 -10.71 3.65 6.91
CA PRO A 9 -9.78 2.87 6.10
C PRO A 9 -8.75 3.74 5.38
N VAL A 10 -9.10 4.96 4.96
CA VAL A 10 -8.14 5.92 4.38
C VAL A 10 -7.06 6.29 5.40
N ILE A 11 -7.45 6.67 6.63
CA ILE A 11 -6.52 6.99 7.69
C ILE A 11 -5.63 5.79 8.02
N ALA A 12 -6.20 4.58 8.11
CA ALA A 12 -5.42 3.36 8.35
C ALA A 12 -4.36 3.14 7.25
N MET A 13 -4.70 3.40 5.99
CA MET A 13 -3.76 3.29 4.87
C MET A 13 -2.65 4.35 4.94
N VAL A 14 -2.99 5.58 5.33
CA VAL A 14 -2.01 6.66 5.56
C VAL A 14 -1.04 6.29 6.68
N VAL A 15 -1.55 5.76 7.79
CA VAL A 15 -0.70 5.28 8.91
C VAL A 15 0.27 4.20 8.44
N LEU A 16 -0.19 3.23 7.65
CA LEU A 16 0.68 2.21 7.08
C LEU A 16 1.77 2.82 6.18
N THR A 17 1.42 3.80 5.36
CA THR A 17 2.38 4.50 4.49
C THR A 17 3.48 5.20 5.30
N PHE A 18 3.11 5.92 6.37
CA PHE A 18 4.10 6.53 7.27
C PHE A 18 4.97 5.48 7.95
N PHE A 19 4.38 4.38 8.42
CA PHE A 19 5.14 3.30 9.04
C PHE A 19 6.19 2.70 8.08
N VAL A 20 5.82 2.42 6.83
CA VAL A 20 6.74 1.90 5.80
C VAL A 20 7.83 2.90 5.46
N THR A 21 7.51 4.20 5.42
CA THR A 21 8.48 5.27 5.21
C THR A 21 9.53 5.34 6.33
N VAL A 22 9.07 5.29 7.58
CA VAL A 22 9.95 5.25 8.76
C VAL A 22 10.79 3.99 8.78
N HIS A 23 10.21 2.84 8.45
CA HIS A 23 10.94 1.57 8.32
C HIS A 23 12.07 1.67 7.30
N LEU A 24 11.82 2.22 6.10
CA LEU A 24 12.85 2.45 5.08
C LEU A 24 13.97 3.34 5.61
N TYR A 25 13.65 4.42 6.31
CA TYR A 25 14.65 5.32 6.90
C TYR A 25 15.60 4.56 7.85
N PHE A 26 15.06 3.73 8.75
CA PHE A 26 15.89 2.94 9.66
C PHE A 26 16.73 1.89 8.95
N VAL A 27 16.20 1.25 7.90
CA VAL A 27 16.94 0.29 7.08
C VAL A 27 18.10 0.97 6.35
N GLN A 28 17.88 2.15 5.77
CA GLN A 28 18.92 2.94 5.12
C GLN A 28 20.02 3.36 6.11
N LYS A 29 19.62 3.86 7.28
CA LYS A 29 20.56 4.24 8.36
C LYS A 29 21.39 3.05 8.82
N ARG A 30 20.79 1.86 8.95
CA ARG A 30 21.50 0.61 9.29
C ARG A 30 22.49 0.23 8.21
N ALA A 31 22.14 0.33 6.93
CA ALA A 31 23.02 0.00 5.82
C ALA A 31 24.27 0.88 5.79
N ILE A 32 24.11 2.18 6.05
CA ILE A 32 25.23 3.13 6.17
C ILE A 32 26.12 2.78 7.38
N LYS A 33 25.51 2.53 8.55
CA LYS A 33 26.23 2.22 9.79
C LYS A 33 27.04 0.93 9.70
N LYS A 34 26.56 -0.05 8.93
CA LYS A 34 27.26 -1.33 8.70
C LYS A 34 28.29 -1.28 7.56
N TRP A 35 28.42 -0.14 6.90
CA TRP A 35 29.28 0.05 5.72
C TRP A 35 28.89 -0.82 4.51
N ASP A 36 27.66 -1.36 4.51
CA ASP A 36 27.13 -2.15 3.39
C ASP A 36 26.94 -1.29 2.13
N VAL A 37 26.70 0.02 2.30
CA VAL A 37 26.65 1.01 1.22
C VAL A 37 27.29 2.32 1.66
N LYS A 38 27.88 3.05 0.69
CA LYS A 38 28.39 4.42 0.91
C LYS A 38 27.25 5.41 0.86
N TYR A 39 27.37 6.54 1.56
CA TYR A 39 26.35 7.60 1.54
C TYR A 39 26.02 8.09 0.12
N GLY A 40 27.03 8.16 -0.77
CA GLY A 40 26.85 8.53 -2.18
C GLY A 40 25.96 7.61 -3.00
N PHE A 41 25.78 6.35 -2.57
CA PHE A 41 24.85 5.40 -3.20
C PHE A 41 23.42 5.94 -3.26
N PHE A 42 22.98 6.69 -2.26
CA PHE A 42 21.61 7.23 -2.21
C PHE A 42 21.34 8.40 -3.17
N LYS A 43 22.35 8.90 -3.90
CA LYS A 43 22.16 9.92 -4.94
C LYS A 43 21.53 9.33 -6.20
N THR A 44 22.04 8.20 -6.66
CA THR A 44 21.63 7.58 -7.93
C THR A 44 21.02 6.21 -7.74
N TYR A 45 21.27 5.56 -6.59
CA TYR A 45 20.94 4.16 -6.31
C TYR A 45 21.59 3.17 -7.28
N GLU A 46 22.69 3.57 -7.88
CA GLU A 46 23.49 2.72 -8.77
C GLU A 46 24.54 1.94 -7.99
N GLY A 47 24.80 0.71 -8.44
CA GLY A 47 25.75 -0.20 -7.82
C GLY A 47 25.10 -1.29 -6.97
N ASN A 48 25.95 -2.13 -6.37
CA ASN A 48 25.47 -3.24 -5.53
C ASN A 48 24.90 -2.73 -4.22
N SER A 49 23.73 -3.22 -3.88
CA SER A 49 23.10 -3.00 -2.57
C SER A 49 22.67 -4.31 -1.95
N PRO A 50 22.70 -4.45 -0.62
CA PRO A 50 22.24 -5.66 0.06
C PRO A 50 20.74 -5.88 -0.19
N ASP A 51 20.32 -7.15 -0.26
CA ASP A 51 18.97 -7.56 -0.58
C ASP A 51 17.93 -6.97 0.37
N TYR A 52 18.26 -6.85 1.65
CA TYR A 52 17.35 -6.25 2.64
C TYR A 52 17.06 -4.77 2.39
N LEU A 53 18.05 -4.02 1.89
CA LEU A 53 17.89 -2.61 1.54
C LEU A 53 17.05 -2.46 0.28
N GLN A 54 17.30 -3.30 -0.72
CA GLN A 54 16.51 -3.32 -1.94
C GLN A 54 15.07 -3.72 -1.66
N ALA A 55 14.85 -4.75 -0.84
CA ALA A 55 13.52 -5.17 -0.42
C ALA A 55 12.73 -4.06 0.28
N ALA A 56 13.37 -3.29 1.16
CA ALA A 56 12.74 -2.15 1.84
C ALA A 56 12.39 -1.01 0.88
N ARG A 57 13.25 -0.72 -0.09
CA ARG A 57 13.01 0.29 -1.15
C ARG A 57 11.85 -0.12 -2.05
N ASP A 58 11.81 -1.36 -2.50
CA ASP A 58 10.71 -1.88 -3.32
C ASP A 58 9.39 -1.91 -2.56
N HIS A 59 9.44 -2.19 -1.25
CA HIS A 59 8.26 -2.08 -0.39
C HIS A 59 7.73 -0.64 -0.35
N TYR A 60 8.61 0.32 -0.15
CA TYR A 60 8.26 1.74 -0.18
C TYR A 60 7.65 2.17 -1.53
N LYS A 61 8.23 1.75 -2.66
CA LYS A 61 7.65 2.03 -3.98
C LYS A 61 6.24 1.44 -4.13
N ASN A 62 6.04 0.19 -3.71
CA ASN A 62 4.76 -0.51 -3.84
C ASN A 62 3.65 0.10 -2.99
N ILE A 63 3.99 0.74 -1.84
CA ILE A 63 2.99 1.39 -0.99
C ILE A 63 2.40 2.66 -1.62
N PHE A 64 3.04 3.20 -2.66
CA PHE A 64 2.53 4.34 -3.41
C PHE A 64 1.88 3.98 -4.73
N GLN A 65 2.05 2.77 -5.24
CA GLN A 65 1.49 2.37 -6.54
C GLN A 65 -0.01 2.07 -6.46
N LEU A 66 -0.38 0.95 -5.88
CA LEU A 66 -1.76 0.50 -5.82
C LEU A 66 -2.65 1.36 -4.90
N PRO A 67 -2.18 1.83 -3.73
CA PRO A 67 -2.97 2.70 -2.87
C PRO A 67 -3.38 4.04 -3.47
N ILE A 68 -2.69 4.56 -4.49
CA ILE A 68 -3.15 5.75 -5.20
C ILE A 68 -4.54 5.53 -5.80
N LEU A 69 -4.77 4.39 -6.45
CA LEU A 69 -6.08 4.05 -7.01
C LEU A 69 -7.15 3.87 -5.93
N PHE A 70 -6.77 3.38 -4.76
CA PHE A 70 -7.66 3.31 -3.60
C PHE A 70 -8.05 4.70 -3.10
N TYR A 71 -7.11 5.63 -2.95
CA TYR A 71 -7.41 7.00 -2.53
C TYR A 71 -8.32 7.71 -3.53
N VAL A 72 -8.03 7.59 -4.83
CA VAL A 72 -8.86 8.20 -5.88
C VAL A 72 -10.28 7.62 -5.84
N TRP A 73 -10.42 6.30 -5.72
CA TRP A 73 -11.72 5.64 -5.60
C TRP A 73 -12.50 6.14 -4.36
N THR A 74 -11.85 6.21 -3.20
CA THR A 74 -12.50 6.69 -1.96
C THR A 74 -12.95 8.14 -2.06
N ILE A 75 -12.18 8.99 -2.75
CA ILE A 75 -12.55 10.39 -3.01
C ILE A 75 -13.81 10.45 -3.87
N PHE A 76 -13.90 9.67 -4.97
CA PHE A 76 -15.09 9.64 -5.80
C PHE A 76 -16.32 9.16 -5.03
N VAL A 77 -16.22 8.06 -4.30
CA VAL A 77 -17.31 7.53 -3.48
C VAL A 77 -17.76 8.56 -2.43
N PHE A 78 -16.82 9.27 -1.81
CA PHE A 78 -17.10 10.32 -0.84
C PHE A 78 -17.83 11.52 -1.49
N ILE A 79 -17.37 12.02 -2.64
CA ILE A 79 -17.96 13.16 -3.36
C ILE A 79 -19.37 12.82 -3.85
N MET A 80 -19.61 11.59 -4.30
CA MET A 80 -20.93 11.14 -4.74
C MET A 80 -21.93 11.00 -3.58
N GLY A 81 -21.48 11.04 -2.34
CA GLY A 81 -22.32 11.05 -1.15
C GLY A 81 -23.08 9.74 -0.88
N LYS A 82 -22.75 8.66 -1.60
CA LYS A 82 -23.46 7.37 -1.58
C LYS A 82 -22.54 6.23 -1.10
N VAL A 83 -22.06 6.34 0.14
CA VAL A 83 -21.27 5.25 0.77
C VAL A 83 -22.21 4.21 1.32
N ASP A 84 -22.14 2.99 0.82
CA ASP A 84 -22.88 1.84 1.34
C ASP A 84 -21.99 0.87 2.13
N THR A 85 -22.57 -0.20 2.63
CA THR A 85 -21.88 -1.22 3.42
C THR A 85 -20.84 -1.97 2.58
N LEU A 86 -21.12 -2.19 1.28
CA LEU A 86 -20.18 -2.87 0.39
C LEU A 86 -18.93 -2.02 0.14
N ASP A 87 -19.07 -0.70 -0.03
CA ASP A 87 -17.93 0.20 -0.17
C ASP A 87 -17.01 0.16 1.05
N LEU A 88 -17.61 0.19 2.25
CA LEU A 88 -16.84 0.08 3.49
C LEU A 88 -16.16 -1.28 3.62
N THR A 89 -16.84 -2.36 3.25
CA THR A 89 -16.27 -3.70 3.29
C THR A 89 -15.07 -3.82 2.33
N LEU A 90 -15.23 -3.37 1.08
CA LEU A 90 -14.16 -3.39 0.09
C LEU A 90 -12.97 -2.53 0.53
N ALA A 91 -13.23 -1.35 1.11
CA ALA A 91 -12.18 -0.48 1.63
C ALA A 91 -11.36 -1.17 2.73
N TRP A 92 -12.02 -1.79 3.72
CA TRP A 92 -11.32 -2.49 4.80
C TRP A 92 -10.62 -3.77 4.34
N LEU A 93 -11.19 -4.52 3.39
CA LEU A 93 -10.53 -5.68 2.80
C LEU A 93 -9.27 -5.27 2.03
N PHE A 94 -9.32 -4.16 1.27
CA PHE A 94 -8.16 -3.62 0.60
C PHE A 94 -7.06 -3.24 1.60
N VAL A 95 -7.39 -2.43 2.59
CA VAL A 95 -6.44 -1.99 3.63
C VAL A 95 -5.86 -3.20 4.37
N GLY A 96 -6.69 -4.15 4.79
CA GLY A 96 -6.25 -5.39 5.43
C GLY A 96 -5.25 -6.16 4.58
N SER A 97 -5.52 -6.31 3.26
CA SER A 97 -4.57 -6.93 2.33
C SER A 97 -3.22 -6.20 2.27
N ARG A 98 -3.21 -4.87 2.37
CA ARG A 98 -1.97 -4.07 2.38
C ARG A 98 -1.18 -4.23 3.67
N TYR A 99 -1.86 -4.29 4.83
CA TYR A 99 -1.22 -4.58 6.11
C TYR A 99 -0.57 -5.97 6.13
N VAL A 100 -1.29 -7.00 5.66
CA VAL A 100 -0.75 -8.37 5.55
C VAL A 100 0.43 -8.42 4.59
N HIS A 101 0.32 -7.82 3.41
CA HIS A 101 1.41 -7.72 2.43
C HIS A 101 2.65 -7.04 3.01
N SER A 102 2.47 -5.92 3.72
CA SER A 102 3.55 -5.18 4.37
C SER A 102 4.19 -5.99 5.50
N GLY A 103 3.39 -6.67 6.30
CA GLY A 103 3.88 -7.56 7.36
C GLY A 103 4.76 -8.70 6.82
N ILE A 104 4.32 -9.37 5.75
CA ILE A 104 5.11 -10.42 5.09
C ILE A 104 6.46 -9.85 4.60
N ARG A 105 6.46 -8.67 4.00
CA ARG A 105 7.70 -8.05 3.50
C ARG A 105 8.70 -7.67 4.59
N ILE A 106 8.21 -7.21 5.73
CA ILE A 106 9.06 -6.80 6.85
C ILE A 106 9.61 -8.02 7.60
N ILE A 107 8.77 -9.04 7.81
CA ILE A 107 9.15 -10.23 8.58
C ILE A 107 10.05 -11.16 7.75
N ASP A 108 9.66 -11.44 6.51
CA ASP A 108 10.39 -12.35 5.63
C ASP A 108 10.17 -11.99 4.15
N HIS A 109 11.05 -11.16 3.64
CA HIS A 109 11.00 -10.70 2.24
C HIS A 109 11.24 -11.83 1.22
N THR A 110 11.68 -13.02 1.63
CA THR A 110 11.95 -14.17 0.76
C THR A 110 10.68 -14.92 0.37
N LYS A 111 9.57 -14.77 1.13
CA LYS A 111 8.28 -15.44 0.89
C LYS A 111 7.52 -14.84 -0.30
N LEU A 112 8.07 -15.04 -1.51
CA LEU A 112 7.55 -14.43 -2.73
C LEU A 112 6.11 -14.85 -3.04
N LEU A 113 5.77 -16.13 -2.93
CA LEU A 113 4.43 -16.65 -3.28
C LEU A 113 3.34 -16.05 -2.41
N TYR A 114 3.51 -16.04 -1.09
CA TYR A 114 2.52 -15.45 -0.16
C TYR A 114 2.35 -13.95 -0.40
N ARG A 115 3.46 -13.25 -0.59
CA ARG A 115 3.45 -11.82 -0.88
C ARG A 115 2.72 -11.49 -2.18
N SER A 116 2.99 -12.25 -3.26
CA SER A 116 2.36 -12.07 -4.57
C SER A 116 0.86 -12.37 -4.51
N SER A 117 0.46 -13.45 -3.82
CA SER A 117 -0.95 -13.81 -3.67
C SER A 117 -1.75 -12.72 -2.96
N VAL A 118 -1.23 -12.17 -1.87
CA VAL A 118 -1.88 -11.07 -1.13
C VAL A 118 -1.90 -9.78 -1.95
N PHE A 119 -0.86 -9.52 -2.75
CA PHE A 119 -0.83 -8.37 -3.66
C PHE A 119 -1.93 -8.48 -4.73
N ILE A 120 -2.05 -9.65 -5.37
CA ILE A 120 -3.08 -9.93 -6.38
C ILE A 120 -4.48 -9.82 -5.76
N LEU A 121 -4.69 -10.35 -4.55
CA LEU A 121 -5.95 -10.21 -3.84
C LEU A 121 -6.34 -8.74 -3.67
N GLY A 122 -5.43 -7.89 -3.22
CA GLY A 122 -5.69 -6.45 -3.10
C GLY A 122 -6.02 -5.79 -4.43
N TRP A 123 -5.38 -6.23 -5.51
CA TRP A 123 -5.66 -5.75 -6.86
C TRP A 123 -7.09 -6.11 -7.29
N PHE A 124 -7.53 -7.36 -7.07
CA PHE A 124 -8.90 -7.78 -7.36
C PHE A 124 -9.96 -7.04 -6.52
N ILE A 125 -9.70 -6.84 -5.24
CA ILE A 125 -10.60 -6.06 -4.36
C ILE A 125 -10.80 -4.65 -4.94
N LEU A 126 -9.71 -4.01 -5.35
CA LEU A 126 -9.75 -2.67 -5.92
C LEU A 126 -10.46 -2.64 -7.28
N LEU A 127 -10.25 -3.67 -8.10
CA LEU A 127 -10.96 -3.82 -9.37
C LEU A 127 -12.49 -3.93 -9.16
N LEU A 128 -12.93 -4.70 -8.16
CA LEU A 128 -14.34 -4.82 -7.80
C LEU A 128 -14.89 -3.47 -7.31
N ALA A 129 -14.12 -2.74 -6.51
CA ALA A 129 -14.51 -1.42 -6.01
C ALA A 129 -14.73 -0.42 -7.15
N TRP A 130 -13.80 -0.35 -8.10
CA TRP A 130 -13.94 0.48 -9.29
C TRP A 130 -15.05 -0.01 -10.23
N GLY A 131 -15.19 -1.32 -10.42
CA GLY A 131 -16.27 -1.93 -11.21
C GLY A 131 -17.65 -1.56 -10.65
N LYS A 132 -17.83 -1.64 -9.33
CA LYS A 132 -19.07 -1.20 -8.68
C LYS A 132 -19.36 0.29 -8.91
N LEU A 133 -18.36 1.14 -8.77
CA LEU A 133 -18.49 2.58 -8.98
C LEU A 133 -18.94 2.90 -10.41
N LEU A 134 -18.31 2.28 -11.40
CA LEU A 134 -18.64 2.44 -12.82
C LEU A 134 -20.04 1.93 -13.13
N PHE A 135 -20.40 0.75 -12.63
CA PHE A 135 -21.73 0.16 -12.82
C PHE A 135 -22.84 1.05 -12.25
N HIS A 136 -22.62 1.60 -11.05
CA HIS A 136 -23.58 2.49 -10.44
C HIS A 136 -23.73 3.82 -11.20
N HIS A 137 -22.63 4.31 -11.80
CA HIS A 137 -22.67 5.54 -12.61
C HIS A 137 -23.36 5.35 -13.96
N ILE A 138 -23.27 4.16 -14.57
CA ILE A 138 -23.86 3.85 -15.87
C ILE A 138 -25.37 3.57 -15.75
N ILE A 139 -25.85 3.05 -14.62
CA ILE A 139 -27.23 2.58 -14.43
C ILE A 139 -28.10 3.59 -13.69
N SER A 140 -27.52 4.54 -12.95
CA SER A 140 -28.25 5.61 -12.27
C SER A 140 -28.33 6.85 -13.11
#